data_5120640fabe23535dd102315ecb815cf
#
_entry.id   5120640fabe23535dd102315ecb815cf
#
_cell.length_a   1.000
_cell.length_b   1.000
_cell.length_c   1.000
_cell.angle_alpha   90.00
_cell.angle_beta   90.00
_cell.angle_gamma   90.00
#
_symmetry.space_group_name_H-M   'P 1'
#
loop_
_entity.id
_entity.type
_entity.pdbx_description
1 polymer ?
#
loop_
_entity_poly.entity_id
_entity_poly.type
_entity_poly.pdbx_seq_one_letter_code
_entity_poly.pdbx_strand_id
1 'polypeptide(L)'
;MPGPKAMYYRAAMPRYMIVRSFEVGEEQMPEVGRRSRVLTEETFPDITWEHSHVVVDDDGLVKTFCVYGAPSEDVVRDHARELGKHTLDALYEIAGDVTPADFPG
;
A
#
# COMPACT_ATOMS: atom_id res chain seq x y z
N MET A 1 -8.99 27.69 5.88
CA MET A 1 -9.08 26.96 5.83
C MET A 1 -9.81 26.20 5.87
N PRO A 2 -10.02 25.67 5.80
CA PRO A 2 -11.10 24.98 5.47
C PRO A 2 -11.23 23.80 6.28
N GLY A 3 -12.06 23.82 7.18
CA GLY A 3 -12.28 22.80 8.14
C GLY A 3 -12.51 21.42 7.54
N PRO A 4 -13.61 21.17 6.83
CA PRO A 4 -13.91 19.82 6.39
C PRO A 4 -12.90 19.23 5.44
N LYS A 5 -12.06 20.04 4.90
CA LYS A 5 -11.09 19.49 3.99
C LYS A 5 -10.07 18.63 4.63
N ALA A 6 -9.91 18.71 5.95
CA ALA A 6 -8.96 17.87 6.65
C ALA A 6 -9.22 16.40 6.38
N MET A 7 -10.49 15.99 6.17
CA MET A 7 -10.83 14.59 5.93
C MET A 7 -10.39 14.10 4.56
N TYR A 8 -10.37 15.00 3.58
CA TYR A 8 -10.09 14.59 2.20
C TYR A 8 -8.90 15.32 1.61
N TYR A 9 -8.12 15.96 2.45
CA TYR A 9 -6.94 16.68 1.98
C TYR A 9 -5.94 15.69 1.41
N ARG A 10 -5.57 15.90 0.16
CA ARG A 10 -4.55 15.06 -0.47
C ARG A 10 -3.21 15.71 -0.28
N ALA A 11 -2.25 14.94 0.21
CA ALA A 11 -0.89 15.39 0.33
C ALA A 11 -0.33 15.73 -1.06
N ALA A 12 0.73 16.53 -1.09
CA ALA A 12 1.41 16.83 -2.35
C ALA A 12 1.85 15.57 -3.07
N MET A 13 2.25 14.54 -2.31
CA MET A 13 2.50 13.22 -2.86
C MET A 13 1.29 12.35 -2.61
N PRO A 14 0.62 11.87 -3.66
CA PRO A 14 -0.53 10.98 -3.49
C PRO A 14 -0.19 9.72 -2.71
N ARG A 15 -1.20 9.21 -2.01
CA ARG A 15 -1.10 7.95 -1.29
C ARG A 15 -2.03 6.94 -1.93
N TYR A 16 -1.61 5.70 -1.94
CA TYR A 16 -2.35 4.63 -2.62
C TYR A 16 -2.56 3.44 -1.69
N MET A 17 -3.76 2.84 -1.79
CA MET A 17 -4.06 1.56 -1.17
C MET A 17 -3.89 0.49 -2.24
N ILE A 18 -3.05 -0.50 -1.95
CA ILE A 18 -2.75 -1.58 -2.90
C ILE A 18 -3.19 -2.88 -2.27
N VAL A 19 -4.03 -3.62 -2.97
CA VAL A 19 -4.51 -4.92 -2.50
C VAL A 19 -3.87 -5.98 -3.39
N ARG A 20 -3.16 -6.92 -2.76
CA ARG A 20 -2.45 -7.98 -3.46
C ARG A 20 -2.80 -9.34 -2.91
N SER A 21 -2.88 -10.33 -3.81
CA SER A 21 -3.01 -11.73 -3.42
C SER A 21 -1.72 -12.45 -3.80
N PHE A 22 -1.09 -13.10 -2.82
CA PHE A 22 0.15 -13.82 -3.03
C PHE A 22 -0.14 -15.32 -3.17
N GLU A 23 0.66 -16.00 -3.98
CA GLU A 23 0.55 -17.44 -4.16
C GLU A 23 1.48 -18.18 -3.21
N VAL A 24 1.70 -17.59 -2.03
CA VAL A 24 2.62 -18.15 -1.03
C VAL A 24 1.96 -18.10 0.33
N GLY A 25 2.43 -18.93 1.23
CA GLY A 25 1.96 -18.94 2.59
C GLY A 25 2.66 -17.89 3.45
N GLU A 26 2.20 -17.77 4.68
CA GLU A 26 2.65 -16.76 5.60
C GLU A 26 4.15 -16.87 5.89
N GLU A 27 4.71 -18.07 5.90
CA GLU A 27 6.11 -18.27 6.24
C GLU A 27 7.06 -17.69 5.18
N GLN A 28 6.58 -17.41 3.98
CA GLN A 28 7.40 -16.82 2.92
C GLN A 28 7.33 -15.30 2.89
N MET A 29 6.45 -14.70 3.67
CA MET A 29 6.25 -13.25 3.65
C MET A 29 7.47 -12.44 4.14
N PRO A 30 8.26 -12.90 5.10
CA PRO A 30 9.47 -12.16 5.46
C PRO A 30 10.40 -11.92 4.27
N GLU A 31 10.53 -12.90 3.38
CA GLU A 31 11.36 -12.75 2.19
C GLU A 31 10.73 -11.76 1.21
N VAL A 32 9.42 -11.83 1.02
CA VAL A 32 8.71 -10.90 0.17
C VAL A 32 8.86 -9.47 0.70
N GLY A 33 8.74 -9.30 2.01
CA GLY A 33 8.90 -7.99 2.64
C GLY A 33 10.30 -7.41 2.46
N ARG A 34 11.33 -8.23 2.63
CA ARG A 34 12.70 -7.78 2.43
C ARG A 34 12.91 -7.33 0.98
N ARG A 35 12.38 -8.10 0.03
CA ARG A 35 12.50 -7.78 -1.38
C ARG A 35 11.79 -6.47 -1.71
N SER A 36 10.59 -6.28 -1.16
CA SER A 36 9.85 -5.04 -1.36
C SER A 36 10.62 -3.84 -0.81
N ARG A 37 11.24 -3.99 0.37
CA ARG A 37 12.03 -2.92 0.96
C ARG A 37 13.21 -2.54 0.09
N VAL A 38 13.93 -3.54 -0.43
CA VAL A 38 15.06 -3.28 -1.33
C VAL A 38 14.59 -2.54 -2.58
N LEU A 39 13.46 -2.95 -3.14
CA LEU A 39 12.92 -2.28 -4.32
C LEU A 39 12.59 -0.82 -4.04
N THR A 40 11.97 -0.51 -2.89
CA THR A 40 11.64 0.88 -2.58
C THR A 40 12.88 1.71 -2.30
N GLU A 41 13.92 1.11 -1.73
CA GLU A 41 15.14 1.86 -1.40
C GLU A 41 16.04 2.07 -2.62
N GLU A 42 16.11 1.10 -3.51
CA GLU A 42 17.09 1.12 -4.59
C GLU A 42 16.52 1.42 -5.98
N THR A 43 15.37 0.86 -6.30
CA THR A 43 14.80 0.98 -7.64
C THR A 43 13.72 2.04 -7.72
N PHE A 44 12.94 2.18 -6.67
CA PHE A 44 11.81 3.12 -6.62
C PHE A 44 11.94 4.03 -5.39
N PRO A 45 12.99 4.85 -5.33
CA PRO A 45 13.22 5.69 -4.13
C PRO A 45 12.16 6.75 -3.89
N ASP A 46 11.32 7.02 -4.89
CA ASP A 46 10.22 7.98 -4.74
C ASP A 46 9.01 7.36 -4.05
N ILE A 47 9.01 6.05 -3.83
CA ILE A 47 7.94 5.39 -3.10
C ILE A 47 8.26 5.42 -1.61
N THR A 48 7.28 5.84 -0.82
CA THR A 48 7.33 5.71 0.65
C THR A 48 6.38 4.58 1.03
N TRP A 49 6.92 3.50 1.56
CA TRP A 49 6.11 2.39 2.07
C TRP A 49 5.72 2.73 3.50
N GLU A 50 4.47 3.12 3.72
CA GLU A 50 4.02 3.52 5.05
C GLU A 50 3.79 2.30 5.95
N HIS A 51 2.94 1.39 5.50
CA HIS A 51 2.66 0.17 6.25
C HIS A 51 1.85 -0.79 5.39
N SER A 52 1.73 -2.02 5.86
CA SER A 52 0.90 -3.04 5.22
C SER A 52 0.17 -3.84 6.30
N HIS A 53 -1.05 -4.25 5.96
CA HIS A 53 -1.77 -5.24 6.75
C HIS A 53 -1.66 -6.57 6.02
N VAL A 54 -1.30 -7.61 6.75
CA VAL A 54 -1.17 -8.96 6.20
C VAL A 54 -2.36 -9.77 6.68
N VAL A 55 -3.09 -10.34 5.74
CA VAL A 55 -4.25 -11.17 6.03
C VAL A 55 -3.99 -12.55 5.45
N VAL A 56 -4.36 -13.59 6.20
CA VAL A 56 -4.26 -14.96 5.70
C VAL A 56 -5.69 -15.41 5.43
N ASP A 57 -5.97 -15.80 4.19
CA ASP A 57 -7.32 -16.18 3.83
C ASP A 57 -7.62 -17.64 4.22
N ASP A 58 -8.84 -18.09 3.91
CA ASP A 58 -9.28 -19.42 4.31
C ASP A 58 -8.45 -20.54 3.66
N ASP A 59 -7.81 -20.26 2.54
CA ASP A 59 -6.95 -21.22 1.86
C ASP A 59 -5.51 -21.21 2.39
N GLY A 60 -5.23 -20.37 3.38
CA GLY A 60 -3.88 -20.25 3.91
C GLY A 60 -2.97 -19.38 3.08
N LEU A 61 -3.50 -18.72 2.05
CA LEU A 61 -2.72 -17.82 1.21
C LEU A 61 -2.76 -16.40 1.75
N VAL A 62 -1.74 -15.64 1.44
CA VAL A 62 -1.58 -14.30 1.99
C VAL A 62 -2.18 -13.26 1.06
N LYS A 63 -2.91 -12.32 1.66
CA LYS A 63 -3.37 -11.12 0.99
C LYS A 63 -2.85 -9.92 1.78
N THR A 64 -2.39 -8.88 1.09
CA THR A 64 -1.89 -7.69 1.76
C THR A 64 -2.66 -6.46 1.31
N PHE A 65 -2.82 -5.55 2.28
CA PHE A 65 -3.41 -4.23 2.07
C PHE A 65 -2.33 -3.23 2.46
N CYS A 66 -1.70 -2.63 1.46
CA CYS A 66 -0.53 -1.79 1.67
C CYS A 66 -0.86 -0.34 1.40
N VAL A 67 -0.23 0.57 2.15
CA VAL A 67 -0.34 2.00 1.91
C VAL A 67 1.02 2.52 1.48
N TYR A 68 1.08 3.08 0.27
CA TYR A 68 2.29 3.66 -0.29
C TYR A 68 2.04 5.12 -0.66
N GLY A 69 3.03 5.97 -0.40
CA GLY A 69 3.09 7.29 -1.00
C GLY A 69 3.93 7.19 -2.26
N ALA A 70 3.47 7.77 -3.37
CA ALA A 70 4.19 7.68 -4.63
C ALA A 70 3.78 8.84 -5.55
N PRO A 71 4.65 9.23 -6.49
CA PRO A 71 4.33 10.35 -7.39
C PRO A 71 3.15 10.07 -8.31
N SER A 72 2.92 8.81 -8.66
CA SER A 72 1.85 8.46 -9.57
C SER A 72 1.47 6.99 -9.40
N GLU A 73 0.30 6.65 -9.92
CA GLU A 73 -0.16 5.26 -9.93
C GLU A 73 0.78 4.38 -10.74
N ASP A 74 1.33 4.90 -11.84
CA ASP A 74 2.22 4.12 -12.71
C ASP A 74 3.46 3.63 -11.97
N VAL A 75 4.01 4.47 -11.09
CA VAL A 75 5.18 4.08 -10.29
C VAL A 75 4.84 2.92 -9.38
N VAL A 76 3.65 2.95 -8.78
CA VAL A 76 3.18 1.86 -7.91
C VAL A 76 3.01 0.58 -8.71
N ARG A 77 2.45 0.67 -9.92
CA ARG A 77 2.27 -0.51 -10.77
C ARG A 77 3.61 -1.08 -11.23
N ASP A 78 4.58 -0.22 -11.51
CA ASP A 78 5.93 -0.68 -11.87
C ASP A 78 6.58 -1.42 -10.72
N HIS A 79 6.45 -0.90 -9.51
CA HIS A 79 6.95 -1.57 -8.32
C HIS A 79 6.32 -2.96 -8.17
N ALA A 80 5.01 -3.06 -8.36
CA ALA A 80 4.31 -4.32 -8.25
C ALA A 80 4.82 -5.34 -9.27
N ARG A 81 5.07 -4.90 -10.49
CA ARG A 81 5.62 -5.79 -11.52
C ARG A 81 7.00 -6.32 -11.14
N GLU A 82 7.86 -5.43 -10.63
CA GLU A 82 9.21 -5.84 -10.23
C GLU A 82 9.19 -6.78 -9.03
N LEU A 83 8.31 -6.54 -8.09
CA LEU A 83 8.19 -7.41 -6.93
C LEU A 83 7.75 -8.82 -7.34
N GLY A 84 6.77 -8.90 -8.22
CA GLY A 84 6.28 -10.17 -8.74
C GLY A 84 5.63 -11.07 -7.69
N LYS A 85 5.30 -12.28 -8.10
CA LYS A 85 4.79 -13.36 -7.23
C LYS A 85 3.46 -13.03 -6.56
N HIS A 86 2.70 -12.12 -7.12
CA HIS A 86 1.37 -11.79 -6.60
C HIS A 86 0.49 -11.29 -7.72
N THR A 87 -0.81 -11.24 -7.44
CA THR A 87 -1.79 -10.61 -8.30
C THR A 87 -2.15 -9.26 -7.68
N LEU A 88 -2.12 -8.22 -8.49
CA LEU A 88 -2.57 -6.90 -8.04
C LEU A 88 -4.09 -6.88 -8.19
N ASP A 89 -4.79 -7.04 -7.08
CA ASP A 89 -6.25 -7.14 -7.08
C ASP A 89 -6.92 -5.78 -7.21
N ALA A 90 -6.36 -4.76 -6.58
CA ALA A 90 -6.94 -3.42 -6.60
C ALA A 90 -5.89 -2.38 -6.27
N LEU A 91 -6.09 -1.19 -6.81
CA LEU A 91 -5.22 -0.04 -6.55
C LEU A 91 -6.11 1.19 -6.53
N TYR A 92 -6.12 1.89 -5.40
CA TYR A 92 -6.94 3.08 -5.21
C TYR A 92 -6.09 4.24 -4.73
N GLU A 93 -6.34 5.41 -5.25
CA GLU A 93 -5.76 6.60 -4.64
C GLU A 93 -6.56 6.93 -3.39
N ILE A 94 -5.88 7.14 -2.27
CA ILE A 94 -6.52 7.42 -0.99
C ILE A 94 -6.94 8.89 -0.98
N ALA A 95 -8.24 9.14 -0.74
CA ALA A 95 -8.74 10.50 -0.65
C ALA A 95 -8.37 11.15 0.69
N GLY A 96 -8.31 10.34 1.74
CA GLY A 96 -7.96 10.81 3.07
C GLY A 96 -8.19 9.73 4.10
N ASP A 97 -7.74 9.99 5.31
CA ASP A 97 -7.92 9.06 6.43
C ASP A 97 -9.00 9.63 7.35
N VAL A 98 -9.80 8.74 7.90
CA VAL A 98 -10.87 9.11 8.82
C VAL A 98 -10.65 8.37 10.12
N THR A 99 -10.69 9.10 11.22
CA THR A 99 -10.52 8.52 12.55
C THR A 99 -11.63 9.04 13.48
N PRO A 100 -11.81 8.41 14.66
CA PRO A 100 -12.80 8.92 15.61
C PRO A 100 -12.59 10.37 15.99
N ALA A 101 -11.35 10.87 15.95
CA ALA A 101 -11.07 12.26 16.27
C ALA A 101 -11.70 13.23 15.29
N ASP A 102 -12.05 12.77 14.07
CA ASP A 102 -12.71 13.61 13.08
C ASP A 102 -14.18 13.85 13.40
N PHE A 103 -14.73 13.11 14.35
CA PHE A 103 -16.15 13.16 14.69
C PHE A 103 -16.32 13.34 16.20
N PRO A 104 -15.88 14.48 16.75
CA PRO A 104 -15.99 14.72 18.19
C PRO A 104 -17.45 14.93 18.58
N GLY A 105 -17.79 14.51 19.76
CA GLY A 105 -19.12 14.75 20.30
C GLY A 105 -19.98 13.55 20.39
#